data_4d2af587f414659648ed1b9c217e624f
#
_entry.id   4d2af587f414659648ed1b9c217e624f
#
_cell.length_a   1.000
_cell.length_b   1.000
_cell.length_c   1.000
_cell.angle_alpha   90.00
_cell.angle_beta   90.00
_cell.angle_gamma   90.00
#
_symmetry.space_group_name_H-M   'P 1'
#
loop_
_entity.id
_entity.type
_entity.pdbx_description
1 polymer ?
#
loop_
_entity_poly.entity_id
_entity_poly.type
_entity_poly.pdbx_seq_one_letter_code
_entity_poly.pdbx_strand_id
1 'polypeptide(L)'
;MAKAKQVLDVRVSKGITTSQSNEHQRRWTEKGWEQALEKGNYDPSREHLNFEIVSGKVRPVDKSRSIPERMAEILDRRGIKDPNEGLDEPKYRTVVNIIFGGSRDRMRELAFGSQKVNFDKGADNSDVERKRDIERWAKDVYAFVSGRYGEQNIAAFIVHLDELNPHVHCTLLPIKDCLLYTSDA
;
A
#
# COMPACT_ATOMS: atom_id res chain seq x y z
N MET A 1 20.35 -23.35 2.97
CA MET A 1 19.62 -22.12 3.32
C MET A 1 18.26 -22.17 2.62
N ALA A 2 17.16 -22.10 3.38
CA ALA A 2 15.83 -22.01 2.77
C ALA A 2 15.72 -20.69 2.01
N LYS A 3 15.34 -20.72 0.73
CA LYS A 3 15.08 -19.53 -0.07
C LYS A 3 13.94 -18.75 0.60
N ALA A 4 14.17 -17.49 0.95
CA ALA A 4 13.13 -16.61 1.46
C ALA A 4 12.02 -16.53 0.40
N LYS A 5 10.83 -17.02 0.73
CA LYS A 5 9.67 -16.95 -0.17
C LYS A 5 9.16 -15.53 -0.17
N GLN A 6 9.15 -14.89 -1.33
CA GLN A 6 8.39 -13.66 -1.55
C GLN A 6 6.95 -14.01 -1.89
N VAL A 7 6.03 -13.19 -1.40
CA VAL A 7 4.60 -13.31 -1.68
C VAL A 7 4.20 -12.14 -2.56
N LEU A 8 3.49 -12.46 -3.62
CA LEU A 8 2.92 -11.49 -4.54
C LEU A 8 1.44 -11.86 -4.72
N ASP A 9 0.53 -10.97 -4.28
CA ASP A 9 -0.90 -11.07 -4.57
C ASP A 9 -1.29 -9.90 -5.48
N VAL A 10 -1.84 -10.23 -6.66
CA VAL A 10 -2.24 -9.25 -7.67
C VAL A 10 -3.73 -9.32 -7.86
N ARG A 11 -4.41 -8.19 -7.68
CA ARG A 11 -5.86 -8.07 -7.88
C ARG A 11 -6.18 -6.91 -8.80
N VAL A 12 -7.02 -7.18 -9.79
CA VAL A 12 -7.56 -6.14 -10.67
C VAL A 12 -8.94 -5.74 -10.17
N SER A 13 -9.19 -4.44 -10.05
CA SER A 13 -10.43 -3.91 -9.52
C SER A 13 -10.99 -2.76 -10.38
N LYS A 14 -12.27 -2.44 -10.18
CA LYS A 14 -12.96 -1.35 -10.89
C LYS A 14 -12.65 0.03 -10.29
N GLY A 15 -11.84 0.09 -9.25
CA GLY A 15 -11.42 1.29 -8.54
C GLY A 15 -10.91 0.94 -7.16
N ILE A 16 -10.61 1.96 -6.36
CA ILE A 16 -10.36 1.88 -4.93
C ILE A 16 -11.48 2.62 -4.20
N THR A 17 -12.13 1.93 -3.27
CA THR A 17 -13.17 2.55 -2.44
C THR A 17 -12.56 3.51 -1.43
N THR A 18 -13.36 4.48 -0.95
CA THR A 18 -12.95 5.38 0.13
C THR A 18 -12.51 4.60 1.38
N SER A 19 -13.21 3.51 1.70
CA SER A 19 -12.86 2.64 2.83
C SER A 19 -11.48 2.01 2.66
N GLN A 20 -11.18 1.44 1.49
CA GLN A 20 -9.87 0.85 1.18
C GLN A 20 -8.76 1.90 1.20
N SER A 21 -9.01 3.09 0.62
CA SER A 21 -8.05 4.20 0.66
C SER A 21 -7.75 4.63 2.09
N ASN A 22 -8.78 4.78 2.91
CA ASN A 22 -8.63 5.14 4.32
C ASN A 22 -7.88 4.08 5.11
N GLU A 23 -8.14 2.80 4.84
CA GLU A 23 -7.41 1.68 5.44
C GLU A 23 -5.92 1.71 5.06
N HIS A 24 -5.60 1.81 3.78
CA HIS A 24 -4.21 1.85 3.32
C HIS A 24 -3.45 3.05 3.86
N GLN A 25 -4.09 4.22 3.96
CA GLN A 25 -3.46 5.45 4.46
C GLN A 25 -3.63 5.66 5.97
N ARG A 26 -4.35 4.79 6.68
CA ARG A 26 -4.72 4.97 8.10
C ARG A 26 -5.44 6.32 8.33
N ARG A 27 -6.33 6.69 7.40
CA ARG A 27 -7.19 7.89 7.47
C ARG A 27 -8.51 7.57 8.16
N TRP A 28 -8.45 6.92 9.30
CA TRP A 28 -9.65 6.56 10.03
C TRP A 28 -10.11 7.68 10.97
N THR A 29 -11.42 7.75 11.15
CA THR A 29 -12.03 8.47 12.27
C THR A 29 -11.79 7.68 13.57
N GLU A 30 -12.05 8.28 14.72
CA GLU A 30 -11.97 7.58 16.01
C GLU A 30 -12.79 6.27 15.99
N LYS A 31 -14.03 6.33 15.50
CA LYS A 31 -14.88 5.14 15.34
C LYS A 31 -14.28 4.11 14.37
N GLY A 32 -13.63 4.56 13.32
CA GLY A 32 -12.93 3.69 12.37
C GLY A 32 -11.77 2.97 13.04
N TRP A 33 -11.00 3.66 13.87
CA TRP A 33 -9.94 3.07 14.68
C TRP A 33 -10.47 2.04 15.68
N GLU A 34 -11.53 2.36 16.43
CA GLU A 34 -12.19 1.42 17.35
C GLU A 34 -12.56 0.13 16.63
N GLN A 35 -13.22 0.22 15.47
CA GLN A 35 -13.61 -0.95 14.68
C GLN A 35 -12.41 -1.74 14.14
N ALA A 36 -11.34 -1.07 13.74
CA ALA A 36 -10.12 -1.71 13.30
C ALA A 36 -9.41 -2.46 14.44
N LEU A 37 -9.38 -1.85 15.63
CA LEU A 37 -8.82 -2.46 16.84
C LEU A 37 -9.63 -3.66 17.31
N GLU A 38 -10.95 -3.63 17.21
CA GLU A 38 -11.82 -4.78 17.54
C GLU A 38 -11.46 -6.01 16.69
N LYS A 39 -11.10 -5.82 15.43
CA LYS A 39 -10.65 -6.90 14.55
C LYS A 39 -9.28 -7.46 14.93
N GLY A 40 -8.49 -6.74 15.74
CA GLY A 40 -7.22 -7.22 16.30
C GLY A 40 -6.06 -7.34 15.30
N ASN A 41 -6.16 -6.73 14.14
CA ASN A 41 -5.14 -6.84 13.08
C ASN A 41 -4.12 -5.70 13.10
N TYR A 42 -4.42 -4.60 13.79
CA TYR A 42 -3.66 -3.36 13.75
C TYR A 42 -3.10 -3.01 15.13
N ASP A 43 -1.91 -2.45 15.13
CA ASP A 43 -1.24 -1.93 16.31
C ASP A 43 -1.03 -0.41 16.17
N PRO A 44 -1.87 0.42 16.82
CA PRO A 44 -1.78 1.86 16.70
C PRO A 44 -0.47 2.43 17.25
N SER A 45 0.20 1.74 18.18
CA SER A 45 1.49 2.17 18.73
C SER A 45 2.61 2.10 17.69
N ARG A 46 2.45 1.31 16.61
CA ARG A 46 3.39 1.19 15.48
C ARG A 46 2.93 1.90 14.21
N GLU A 47 1.78 2.56 14.19
CA GLU A 47 1.28 3.26 12.99
C GLU A 47 2.29 4.28 12.45
N HIS A 48 3.01 4.96 13.33
CA HIS A 48 4.04 5.94 12.98
C HIS A 48 5.25 5.34 12.22
N LEU A 49 5.41 4.02 12.24
CA LEU A 49 6.45 3.31 11.50
C LEU A 49 6.10 3.07 10.03
N ASN A 50 4.80 3.18 9.67
CA ASN A 50 4.36 3.06 8.30
C ASN A 50 4.97 4.18 7.45
N PHE A 51 5.21 3.88 6.18
CA PHE A 51 5.79 4.85 5.25
C PHE A 51 5.30 4.61 3.82
N GLU A 52 5.49 5.60 2.98
CA GLU A 52 5.28 5.45 1.55
C GLU A 52 6.56 5.73 0.77
N ILE A 53 6.63 5.22 -0.46
CA ILE A 53 7.69 5.55 -1.40
C ILE A 53 7.07 6.33 -2.55
N VAL A 54 7.60 7.54 -2.77
CA VAL A 54 7.23 8.43 -3.87
C VAL A 54 8.49 8.86 -4.59
N SER A 55 8.56 8.64 -5.89
CA SER A 55 9.75 8.94 -6.72
C SER A 55 11.04 8.38 -6.11
N GLY A 56 10.98 7.11 -5.66
CA GLY A 56 12.10 6.39 -5.05
C GLY A 56 12.51 6.86 -3.65
N LYS A 57 11.80 7.84 -3.05
CA LYS A 57 12.12 8.41 -1.74
C LYS A 57 11.13 7.92 -0.68
N VAL A 58 11.67 7.47 0.45
CA VAL A 58 10.89 7.14 1.63
C VAL A 58 10.33 8.42 2.27
N ARG A 59 9.03 8.44 2.56
CA ARG A 59 8.32 9.56 3.18
C ARG A 59 7.29 9.03 4.20
N PRO A 60 6.86 9.87 5.15
CA PRO A 60 5.64 9.58 5.90
C PRO A 60 4.47 9.38 4.95
N VAL A 61 3.50 8.55 5.33
CA VAL A 61 2.28 8.34 4.53
C VAL A 61 1.53 9.66 4.39
N ASP A 62 1.34 10.13 3.16
CA ASP A 62 0.55 11.33 2.89
C ASP A 62 -0.94 11.02 3.07
N LYS A 63 -1.53 11.62 4.09
CA LYS A 63 -2.95 11.50 4.43
C LYS A 63 -3.80 12.67 3.90
N SER A 64 -3.19 13.64 3.22
CA SER A 64 -3.91 14.84 2.74
C SER A 64 -4.76 14.53 1.51
N ARG A 65 -4.33 13.59 0.66
CA ARG A 65 -5.03 13.18 -0.56
C ARG A 65 -5.32 11.69 -0.53
N SER A 66 -6.55 11.33 -0.82
CA SER A 66 -6.95 9.92 -0.95
C SER A 66 -6.28 9.26 -2.16
N ILE A 67 -6.21 7.93 -2.16
CA ILE A 67 -5.69 7.19 -3.32
C ILE A 67 -6.53 7.46 -4.58
N PRO A 68 -7.89 7.49 -4.54
CA PRO A 68 -8.69 7.91 -5.69
C PRO A 68 -8.35 9.31 -6.22
N GLU A 69 -8.12 10.30 -5.34
CA GLU A 69 -7.70 11.64 -5.79
C GLU A 69 -6.34 11.60 -6.49
N ARG A 70 -5.37 10.85 -5.98
CA ARG A 70 -4.07 10.66 -6.63
C ARG A 70 -4.21 9.97 -8.01
N MET A 71 -5.12 9.02 -8.14
CA MET A 71 -5.44 8.35 -9.41
C MET A 71 -6.03 9.34 -10.41
N ALA A 72 -7.01 10.15 -10.00
CA ALA A 72 -7.60 11.19 -10.84
C ALA A 72 -6.54 12.19 -11.33
N GLU A 73 -5.66 12.68 -10.45
CA GLU A 73 -4.56 13.56 -10.81
C GLU A 73 -3.58 12.94 -11.84
N ILE A 74 -3.34 11.63 -11.78
CA ILE A 74 -2.51 10.93 -12.77
C ILE A 74 -3.20 10.93 -14.14
N LEU A 75 -4.49 10.62 -14.18
CA LEU A 75 -5.28 10.59 -15.41
C LEU A 75 -5.38 11.99 -16.02
N ASP A 76 -5.71 13.00 -15.22
CA ASP A 76 -5.85 14.40 -15.66
C ASP A 76 -4.56 14.94 -16.26
N ARG A 77 -3.43 14.74 -15.60
CA ARG A 77 -2.11 15.18 -16.11
C ARG A 77 -1.73 14.55 -17.45
N ARG A 78 -2.34 13.42 -17.77
CA ARG A 78 -2.07 12.66 -19.01
C ARG A 78 -3.19 12.82 -20.05
N GLY A 79 -4.23 13.60 -19.75
CA GLY A 79 -5.38 13.76 -20.62
C GLY A 79 -6.16 12.46 -20.87
N ILE A 80 -6.12 11.53 -19.90
CA ILE A 80 -6.80 10.23 -20.01
C ILE A 80 -8.12 10.31 -19.24
N LYS A 81 -9.21 10.00 -19.90
CA LYS A 81 -10.53 9.94 -19.27
C LYS A 81 -10.69 8.60 -18.53
N ASP A 82 -11.22 8.64 -17.29
CA ASP A 82 -11.63 7.43 -16.60
C ASP A 82 -12.87 6.83 -17.30
N PRO A 83 -12.83 5.60 -17.81
CA PRO A 83 -13.98 4.99 -18.48
C PRO A 83 -15.15 4.71 -17.54
N ASN A 84 -14.94 4.77 -16.22
CA ASN A 84 -16.00 4.63 -15.22
C ASN A 84 -16.62 5.97 -14.81
N GLU A 85 -16.07 7.10 -15.29
CA GLU A 85 -16.60 8.43 -14.98
C GLU A 85 -18.03 8.62 -15.48
N GLY A 86 -18.93 9.04 -14.60
CA GLY A 86 -20.34 9.28 -14.92
C GLY A 86 -21.20 8.01 -15.03
N LEU A 87 -20.65 6.84 -14.72
CA LEU A 87 -21.43 5.62 -14.58
C LEU A 87 -22.01 5.51 -13.17
N ASP A 88 -23.28 5.08 -13.07
CA ASP A 88 -23.92 4.82 -11.77
C ASP A 88 -23.17 3.75 -10.98
N GLU A 89 -22.67 2.74 -11.69
CA GLU A 89 -21.79 1.70 -11.13
C GLU A 89 -20.55 1.52 -12.02
N PRO A 90 -19.34 1.42 -11.43
CA PRO A 90 -18.13 1.15 -12.18
C PRO A 90 -18.23 -0.18 -12.93
N LYS A 91 -17.99 -0.15 -14.23
CA LYS A 91 -18.03 -1.32 -15.12
C LYS A 91 -16.65 -1.87 -15.41
N TYR A 92 -15.69 -1.00 -15.69
CA TYR A 92 -14.38 -1.37 -16.19
C TYR A 92 -13.35 -1.52 -15.06
N ARG A 93 -12.48 -2.51 -15.16
CA ARG A 93 -11.35 -2.70 -14.23
C ARG A 93 -10.22 -1.76 -14.64
N THR A 94 -10.01 -0.74 -13.83
CA THR A 94 -9.07 0.35 -14.12
C THR A 94 -7.89 0.41 -13.15
N VAL A 95 -7.84 -0.49 -12.17
CA VAL A 95 -6.85 -0.46 -11.10
C VAL A 95 -6.26 -1.84 -10.88
N VAL A 96 -4.95 -1.88 -10.70
CA VAL A 96 -4.22 -3.07 -10.25
C VAL A 96 -3.71 -2.82 -8.83
N ASN A 97 -4.14 -3.64 -7.90
CA ASN A 97 -3.67 -3.65 -6.52
C ASN A 97 -2.72 -4.82 -6.33
N ILE A 98 -1.53 -4.54 -5.81
CA ILE A 98 -0.51 -5.55 -5.59
C ILE A 98 -0.08 -5.51 -4.14
N ILE A 99 -0.07 -6.68 -3.50
CA ILE A 99 0.53 -6.85 -2.17
C ILE A 99 1.86 -7.56 -2.35
N PHE A 100 2.92 -6.94 -1.84
CA PHE A 100 4.24 -7.55 -1.75
C PHE A 100 4.58 -7.86 -0.30
N GLY A 101 5.08 -9.05 -0.06
CA GLY A 101 5.49 -9.48 1.26
C GLY A 101 6.42 -10.69 1.20
N GLY A 102 6.52 -11.37 2.32
CA GLY A 102 7.35 -12.57 2.46
C GLY A 102 6.90 -13.42 3.63
N SER A 103 7.76 -14.37 4.03
CA SER A 103 7.52 -15.11 5.26
C SER A 103 7.49 -14.14 6.46
N ARG A 104 6.60 -14.40 7.40
CA ARG A 104 6.39 -13.55 8.57
C ARG A 104 7.69 -13.23 9.31
N ASP A 105 8.48 -14.24 9.59
CA ASP A 105 9.74 -14.07 10.35
C ASP A 105 10.72 -13.18 9.58
N ARG A 106 10.88 -13.40 8.28
CA ARG A 106 11.77 -12.59 7.46
C ARG A 106 11.32 -11.14 7.35
N MET A 107 10.02 -10.91 7.17
CA MET A 107 9.49 -9.54 7.07
C MET A 107 9.63 -8.79 8.40
N ARG A 108 9.40 -9.48 9.53
CA ARG A 108 9.60 -8.91 10.87
C ARG A 108 11.09 -8.64 11.15
N GLU A 109 11.98 -9.54 10.77
CA GLU A 109 13.44 -9.32 10.88
C GLU A 109 13.87 -8.08 10.10
N LEU A 110 13.41 -7.92 8.85
CA LEU A 110 13.69 -6.73 8.03
C LEU A 110 13.15 -5.45 8.66
N ALA A 111 11.93 -5.51 9.20
CA ALA A 111 11.23 -4.35 9.75
C ALA A 111 11.80 -3.91 11.11
N PHE A 112 12.11 -4.87 11.99
CA PHE A 112 12.39 -4.60 13.41
C PHE A 112 13.73 -5.13 13.90
N GLY A 113 14.41 -5.99 13.12
CA GLY A 113 15.68 -6.60 13.53
C GLY A 113 15.50 -7.49 14.74
N SER A 114 16.39 -7.34 15.73
CA SER A 114 16.35 -8.08 17.01
C SER A 114 15.50 -7.43 18.09
N GLN A 115 14.77 -6.35 17.78
CA GLN A 115 13.91 -5.68 18.76
C GLN A 115 12.79 -6.61 19.21
N LYS A 116 12.45 -6.54 20.49
CA LYS A 116 11.30 -7.27 21.03
C LYS A 116 10.02 -6.51 20.64
N VAL A 117 9.22 -7.12 19.79
CA VAL A 117 7.90 -6.60 19.40
C VAL A 117 6.86 -7.53 19.98
N ASN A 118 5.92 -6.99 20.74
CA ASN A 118 4.77 -7.75 21.24
C ASN A 118 3.62 -7.63 20.22
N PHE A 119 3.19 -8.76 19.66
CA PHE A 119 2.11 -8.83 18.67
C PHE A 119 0.75 -9.17 19.28
N ASP A 120 0.63 -9.17 20.60
CA ASP A 120 -0.65 -9.35 21.26
C ASP A 120 -1.52 -8.11 21.09
N LYS A 121 -2.83 -8.33 21.05
CA LYS A 121 -3.79 -7.23 20.91
C LYS A 121 -3.68 -6.25 22.08
N GLY A 122 -3.53 -4.97 21.75
CA GLY A 122 -3.43 -3.89 22.73
C GLY A 122 -2.06 -3.74 23.38
N ALA A 123 -1.06 -4.48 22.90
CA ALA A 123 0.33 -4.26 23.33
C ALA A 123 0.82 -2.86 22.93
N ASP A 124 1.66 -2.27 23.75
CA ASP A 124 2.36 -1.03 23.44
C ASP A 124 3.77 -1.36 22.89
N ASN A 125 4.00 -0.92 21.66
CA ASN A 125 5.26 -1.03 20.93
C ASN A 125 5.79 0.34 20.50
N SER A 126 5.44 1.40 21.21
CA SER A 126 5.82 2.79 20.86
C SER A 126 7.34 3.02 20.85
N ASP A 127 8.10 2.20 21.58
CA ASP A 127 9.57 2.25 21.61
C ASP A 127 10.23 1.50 20.45
N VAL A 128 9.44 0.81 19.61
CA VAL A 128 9.99 0.06 18.47
C VAL A 128 10.34 1.01 17.34
N GLU A 129 11.52 0.81 16.76
CA GLU A 129 12.00 1.60 15.62
C GLU A 129 12.00 0.80 14.33
N ARG A 130 11.67 1.46 13.24
CA ARG A 130 11.82 0.89 11.89
C ARG A 130 13.30 0.76 11.52
N LYS A 131 13.68 -0.40 11.00
CA LYS A 131 15.05 -0.65 10.52
C LYS A 131 15.21 -0.22 9.06
N ARG A 132 16.42 0.16 8.68
CA ARG A 132 16.76 0.52 7.29
C ARG A 132 16.63 -0.66 6.31
N ASP A 133 16.65 -1.89 6.83
CA ASP A 133 16.56 -3.09 6.00
C ASP A 133 15.20 -3.22 5.32
N ILE A 134 14.10 -2.90 6.02
CA ILE A 134 12.78 -2.88 5.40
C ILE A 134 12.64 -1.75 4.39
N GLU A 135 13.28 -0.60 4.62
CA GLU A 135 13.27 0.51 3.66
C GLU A 135 14.05 0.13 2.38
N ARG A 136 15.19 -0.54 2.50
CA ARG A 136 15.97 -1.05 1.35
C ARG A 136 15.16 -2.07 0.56
N TRP A 137 14.60 -3.06 1.24
CA TRP A 137 13.72 -4.04 0.60
C TRP A 137 12.55 -3.39 -0.13
N ALA A 138 11.87 -2.44 0.50
CA ALA A 138 10.75 -1.72 -0.11
C ALA A 138 11.18 -0.89 -1.32
N LYS A 139 12.37 -0.27 -1.29
CA LYS A 139 12.95 0.44 -2.44
C LYS A 139 13.27 -0.50 -3.60
N ASP A 140 13.78 -1.70 -3.33
CA ASP A 140 14.04 -2.71 -4.37
C ASP A 140 12.73 -3.15 -5.02
N VAL A 141 11.68 -3.39 -4.23
CA VAL A 141 10.33 -3.68 -4.74
C VAL A 141 9.78 -2.51 -5.56
N TYR A 142 9.94 -1.28 -5.07
CA TYR A 142 9.53 -0.08 -5.79
C TYR A 142 10.25 0.07 -7.14
N ALA A 143 11.57 -0.15 -7.15
CA ALA A 143 12.37 -0.12 -8.38
C ALA A 143 11.92 -1.18 -9.39
N PHE A 144 11.60 -2.38 -8.93
CA PHE A 144 11.03 -3.44 -9.77
C PHE A 144 9.67 -3.00 -10.36
N VAL A 145 8.77 -2.47 -9.54
CA VAL A 145 7.43 -2.04 -9.98
C VAL A 145 7.54 -0.86 -10.96
N SER A 146 8.31 0.16 -10.61
CA SER A 146 8.48 1.35 -11.46
C SER A 146 9.16 1.03 -12.78
N GLY A 147 10.16 0.14 -12.78
CA GLY A 147 10.83 -0.30 -14.00
C GLY A 147 9.95 -1.13 -14.93
N ARG A 148 9.03 -1.92 -14.36
CA ARG A 148 8.15 -2.80 -15.15
C ARG A 148 6.87 -2.12 -15.64
N TYR A 149 6.27 -1.27 -14.81
CA TYR A 149 4.94 -0.70 -15.06
C TYR A 149 4.98 0.82 -15.31
N GLY A 150 6.11 1.45 -15.09
CA GLY A 150 6.27 2.89 -15.15
C GLY A 150 5.96 3.57 -13.82
N GLU A 151 6.90 4.36 -13.32
CA GLU A 151 6.77 5.10 -12.07
C GLU A 151 5.54 6.03 -12.07
N GLN A 152 5.28 6.66 -13.20
CA GLN A 152 4.15 7.58 -13.41
C GLN A 152 2.77 6.92 -13.29
N ASN A 153 2.71 5.59 -13.27
CA ASN A 153 1.48 4.80 -13.12
C ASN A 153 1.22 4.39 -11.66
N ILE A 154 2.15 4.66 -10.75
CA ILE A 154 2.02 4.31 -9.33
C ILE A 154 1.22 5.41 -8.63
N ALA A 155 0.00 5.10 -8.21
CA ALA A 155 -0.84 6.02 -7.44
C ALA A 155 -0.53 5.98 -5.94
N ALA A 156 -0.15 4.81 -5.43
CA ALA A 156 0.28 4.64 -4.04
C ALA A 156 1.23 3.45 -3.91
N PHE A 157 2.22 3.59 -3.04
CA PHE A 157 3.13 2.52 -2.64
C PHE A 157 3.39 2.67 -1.14
N ILE A 158 2.57 2.00 -0.33
CA ILE A 158 2.53 2.17 1.12
C ILE A 158 3.00 0.89 1.80
N VAL A 159 3.90 1.04 2.76
CA VAL A 159 4.46 -0.05 3.55
C VAL A 159 3.84 -0.03 4.95
N HIS A 160 3.17 -1.10 5.30
CA HIS A 160 2.53 -1.29 6.60
C HIS A 160 3.44 -2.09 7.53
N LEU A 161 3.74 -1.50 8.68
CA LEU A 161 4.52 -2.10 9.76
C LEU A 161 3.68 -2.25 11.05
N ASP A 162 2.48 -1.74 11.04
CA ASP A 162 1.51 -1.75 12.14
C ASP A 162 0.58 -2.99 12.13
N GLU A 163 0.82 -3.92 11.23
CA GLU A 163 0.09 -5.18 11.14
C GLU A 163 0.94 -6.38 11.61
N LEU A 164 0.30 -7.56 11.69
CA LEU A 164 0.98 -8.80 12.12
C LEU A 164 2.14 -9.20 11.19
N ASN A 165 2.03 -8.89 9.90
CA ASN A 165 3.06 -9.18 8.91
C ASN A 165 3.36 -7.92 8.10
N PRO A 166 4.58 -7.37 8.17
CA PRO A 166 4.97 -6.24 7.34
C PRO A 166 4.81 -6.54 5.85
N HIS A 167 4.22 -5.61 5.11
CA HIS A 167 3.96 -5.78 3.68
C HIS A 167 3.78 -4.43 2.97
N VAL A 168 3.75 -4.47 1.65
CA VAL A 168 3.47 -3.31 0.78
C VAL A 168 2.10 -3.45 0.16
N HIS A 169 1.34 -2.36 0.15
CA HIS A 169 0.22 -2.13 -0.76
C HIS A 169 0.66 -1.21 -1.88
N CYS A 170 0.62 -1.70 -3.11
CA CYS A 170 0.89 -0.93 -4.31
C CYS A 170 -0.37 -0.81 -5.16
N THR A 171 -0.76 0.42 -5.47
CA THR A 171 -1.89 0.73 -6.35
C THR A 171 -1.37 1.29 -7.66
N LEU A 172 -1.67 0.62 -8.76
CA LEU A 172 -1.26 0.97 -10.11
C LEU A 172 -2.45 1.30 -11.00
N LEU A 173 -2.27 2.29 -11.88
CA LEU A 173 -3.08 2.48 -13.06
C LEU A 173 -2.44 1.73 -14.23
N PRO A 174 -3.12 0.78 -14.89
CA PRO A 174 -2.57 0.02 -16.02
C PRO A 174 -2.55 0.86 -17.30
N ILE A 175 -1.72 1.92 -17.32
CA ILE A 175 -1.61 2.85 -18.44
C ILE A 175 -0.38 2.47 -19.27
N LYS A 176 -0.59 2.29 -20.57
CA LYS A 176 0.48 2.10 -21.57
C LYS A 176 0.15 2.94 -22.80
N ASP A 177 1.14 3.62 -23.37
CA ASP A 177 0.99 4.43 -24.59
C ASP A 177 -0.18 5.42 -24.53
N CYS A 178 -0.35 6.11 -23.38
CA CYS A 178 -1.45 7.04 -23.07
C CYS A 178 -2.87 6.43 -23.13
N LEU A 179 -2.98 5.11 -23.06
CA LEU A 179 -4.25 4.40 -22.95
C LEU A 179 -4.35 3.68 -21.60
N LEU A 180 -5.50 3.82 -20.95
CA LEU A 180 -5.82 3.04 -19.77
C LEU A 180 -6.35 1.68 -20.25
N TYR A 181 -5.59 0.62 -19.93
CA TYR A 181 -6.03 -0.74 -20.26
C TYR A 181 -7.10 -1.17 -19.28
N THR A 182 -8.26 -1.52 -19.83
CA THR A 182 -9.39 -2.04 -19.08
C THR A 182 -9.65 -3.47 -19.52
N SER A 183 -10.05 -4.33 -18.61
CA SER A 183 -10.66 -5.60 -18.95
C SER A 183 -12.15 -5.52 -18.64
N ASP A 184 -12.97 -6.01 -19.57
CA ASP A 184 -14.37 -6.22 -19.27
C ASP A 184 -14.50 -7.23 -18.13
N ALA A 185 -15.40 -6.95 -17.21
CA ALA A 185 -15.61 -7.78 -16.03
C ALA A 185 -16.39 -9.05 -16.39
#